data_dd1baf3354dc93b794352e84d30c59bd
#
_entry.id   dd1baf3354dc93b794352e84d30c59bd
#
_cell.length_a   1.000
_cell.length_b   1.000
_cell.length_c   1.000
_cell.angle_alpha   90.00
_cell.angle_beta   90.00
_cell.angle_gamma   90.00
#
_symmetry.space_group_name_H-M   'P 1'
#
loop_
_entity.id
_entity.type
_entity.pdbx_description
1 polymer ?
#
loop_
_entity_poly.entity_id
_entity_poly.type
_entity_poly.pdbx_seq_one_letter_code
_entity_poly.pdbx_strand_id
1 'polypeptide(L)'
;PGVVRGKEENQMKRILAIMFGVLIASTASAQMPSLDSIMKSIQDLPKSQSGGSGSVTDLKTTGAGIKEALAVGTERAVNSLSGVNGYFGNQAVKILMPDSIKRVADIASKVGFQKQVDAFVLSMNRAAEAAAPLAAKYFADAIRDMSLEDVRGIMTGGNTAATDFFSNKMRGNLYTAFKPVLAKKVGEVGATRAYKDLIGRYENVPFVNKQSLDLDDYVTNKSLDGLFHTVGEEEKKIRTNPAARTTELLKTVFGK
;
A
#
# COMPACT_ATOMS: atom_id res chain seq x y z
N PRO A 1 -27.31 61.49 -10.17
CA PRO A 1 -27.04 60.15 -10.69
C PRO A 1 -25.59 59.71 -10.44
N GLY A 2 -24.93 60.15 -9.37
CA GLY A 2 -23.50 59.84 -9.13
C GLY A 2 -23.17 59.17 -7.78
N VAL A 3 -24.14 58.99 -6.92
CA VAL A 3 -23.88 58.55 -5.52
C VAL A 3 -24.16 57.05 -5.29
N VAL A 4 -24.84 56.41 -6.18
CA VAL A 4 -25.23 55.00 -6.01
C VAL A 4 -24.11 54.04 -6.47
N ARG A 5 -23.27 54.42 -7.43
CA ARG A 5 -22.21 53.57 -8.01
C ARG A 5 -21.00 53.36 -7.07
N GLY A 6 -20.74 54.29 -6.16
CA GLY A 6 -19.63 54.18 -5.19
C GLY A 6 -19.90 53.25 -3.98
N LYS A 7 -21.17 52.99 -3.67
CA LYS A 7 -21.53 52.10 -2.55
C LYS A 7 -21.48 50.62 -2.92
N GLU A 8 -21.80 50.28 -4.14
CA GLU A 8 -21.74 48.88 -4.61
C GLU A 8 -20.29 48.41 -4.85
N GLU A 9 -19.44 49.33 -5.36
CA GLU A 9 -18.02 48.98 -5.57
C GLU A 9 -17.27 48.82 -4.23
N ASN A 10 -17.65 49.53 -3.21
CA ASN A 10 -17.07 49.41 -1.86
C ASN A 10 -17.61 48.19 -1.11
N GLN A 11 -18.84 47.76 -1.39
CA GLN A 11 -19.37 46.50 -0.87
C GLN A 11 -18.73 45.26 -1.54
N MET A 12 -18.49 45.34 -2.85
CA MET A 12 -17.83 44.27 -3.59
C MET A 12 -16.36 44.09 -3.18
N LYS A 13 -15.65 45.19 -2.90
CA LYS A 13 -14.28 45.18 -2.36
C LYS A 13 -14.21 44.61 -0.94
N ARG A 14 -15.25 44.86 -0.11
CA ARG A 14 -15.36 44.30 1.25
C ARG A 14 -15.74 42.83 1.24
N ILE A 15 -16.55 42.38 0.31
CA ILE A 15 -16.91 40.93 0.13
C ILE A 15 -15.70 40.16 -0.41
N LEU A 16 -14.91 40.76 -1.32
CA LEU A 16 -13.69 40.12 -1.84
C LEU A 16 -12.57 40.04 -0.77
N ALA A 17 -12.53 41.00 0.18
CA ALA A 17 -11.55 40.99 1.28
C ALA A 17 -11.92 39.98 2.39
N ILE A 18 -13.19 39.62 2.53
CA ILE A 18 -13.66 38.62 3.51
C ILE A 18 -13.52 37.18 2.94
N MET A 19 -13.53 37.03 1.62
CA MET A 19 -13.30 35.71 0.99
C MET A 19 -11.81 35.30 0.93
N PHE A 20 -10.88 36.20 1.21
CA PHE A 20 -9.43 35.88 1.19
C PHE A 20 -8.83 35.64 2.57
N GLY A 21 -9.65 35.66 3.63
CA GLY A 21 -9.21 35.56 5.02
C GLY A 21 -9.47 34.25 5.72
N VAL A 22 -10.09 33.22 5.09
CA VAL A 22 -10.35 31.93 5.70
C VAL A 22 -10.06 30.80 4.69
N LEU A 23 -8.80 30.71 4.29
CA LEU A 23 -8.25 29.46 3.75
C LEU A 23 -6.87 29.23 4.37
N ILE A 24 -6.81 29.23 5.70
CA ILE A 24 -5.84 28.40 6.38
C ILE A 24 -6.49 27.01 6.35
N ALA A 25 -6.36 26.34 5.22
CA ALA A 25 -6.47 24.92 5.19
C ALA A 25 -5.43 24.40 6.19
N SER A 26 -5.91 24.03 7.36
CA SER A 26 -5.19 23.07 8.19
C SER A 26 -4.97 21.85 7.31
N THR A 27 -3.86 21.81 6.60
CA THR A 27 -3.25 20.56 6.18
C THR A 27 -2.91 19.88 7.50
N ALA A 28 -3.87 19.17 8.06
CA ALA A 28 -3.57 18.06 8.94
C ALA A 28 -2.77 17.12 8.05
N SER A 29 -1.45 17.36 7.99
CA SER A 29 -0.49 16.34 7.65
C SER A 29 -0.80 15.26 8.68
N ALA A 30 -1.55 14.25 8.28
CA ALA A 30 -1.63 13.01 9.02
C ALA A 30 -0.18 12.50 9.02
N GLN A 31 0.57 12.92 10.05
CA GLN A 31 1.88 12.36 10.35
C GLN A 31 1.62 10.87 10.53
N MET A 32 2.02 10.10 9.56
CA MET A 32 2.08 8.64 9.71
C MET A 32 2.89 8.39 10.98
N PRO A 33 2.40 7.54 11.89
CA PRO A 33 3.17 7.17 13.05
C PRO A 33 4.49 6.61 12.51
N SER A 34 5.60 7.28 12.83
CA SER A 34 6.93 6.81 12.48
C SER A 34 7.15 5.49 13.20
N LEU A 35 7.92 4.59 12.62
CA LEU A 35 8.33 3.35 13.30
C LEU A 35 8.99 3.64 14.65
N ASP A 36 9.66 4.79 14.78
CA ASP A 36 10.19 5.25 16.06
C ASP A 36 9.11 5.37 17.13
N SER A 37 7.88 5.77 16.77
CA SER A 37 6.78 5.83 17.74
C SER A 37 6.26 4.42 18.09
N ILE A 38 6.29 3.48 17.15
CA ILE A 38 5.92 2.08 17.40
C ILE A 38 7.03 1.40 18.21
N MET A 39 8.29 1.62 17.86
CA MET A 39 9.45 1.13 18.60
C MET A 39 9.48 1.67 20.03
N LYS A 40 9.15 2.94 20.24
CA LYS A 40 9.06 3.55 21.56
C LYS A 40 7.93 2.95 22.40
N SER A 41 6.77 2.67 21.78
CA SER A 41 5.65 2.01 22.45
C SER A 41 5.97 0.55 22.83
N ILE A 42 6.85 -0.11 22.09
CA ILE A 42 7.34 -1.46 22.42
C ILE A 42 8.41 -1.40 23.51
N GLN A 43 9.26 -0.35 23.53
CA GLN A 43 10.30 -0.14 24.52
C GLN A 43 9.78 0.30 25.89
N ASP A 44 8.61 0.96 25.94
CA ASP A 44 7.96 1.41 27.19
C ASP A 44 7.17 0.29 27.88
N LEU A 45 7.23 -0.96 27.41
CA LEU A 45 6.73 -2.11 28.15
C LEU A 45 7.57 -2.30 29.41
N PRO A 46 6.99 -2.36 30.61
CA PRO A 46 7.72 -2.43 31.86
C PRO A 46 8.65 -3.64 31.86
N LYS A 47 9.94 -3.39 32.03
CA LYS A 47 10.95 -4.41 32.30
C LYS A 47 10.64 -5.00 33.66
N SER A 48 9.82 -6.03 33.73
CA SER A 48 9.57 -6.79 34.95
C SER A 48 10.85 -7.52 35.32
N GLN A 49 11.37 -7.13 36.46
CA GLN A 49 12.48 -7.80 37.13
C GLN A 49 12.19 -9.27 37.38
N SER A 50 13.18 -10.07 37.15
CA SER A 50 13.33 -11.48 37.34
C SER A 50 12.79 -12.01 38.67
N GLY A 51 12.01 -13.07 38.57
CA GLY A 51 11.60 -13.92 39.68
C GLY A 51 10.64 -15.01 39.25
N GLY A 52 11.12 -16.14 38.80
CA GLY A 52 10.39 -17.43 38.81
C GLY A 52 9.16 -17.57 37.97
N SER A 53 9.32 -17.67 36.66
CA SER A 53 8.48 -18.51 35.78
C SER A 53 9.03 -18.39 34.34
N GLY A 54 9.93 -19.24 33.96
CA GLY A 54 10.65 -19.22 32.66
C GLY A 54 9.75 -19.29 31.42
N SER A 55 8.48 -19.65 31.58
CA SER A 55 7.57 -19.86 30.45
C SER A 55 6.85 -18.57 30.00
N VAL A 56 6.42 -17.68 30.91
CA VAL A 56 5.62 -16.50 30.56
C VAL A 56 6.49 -15.32 30.15
N THR A 57 7.66 -15.16 30.78
CA THR A 57 8.62 -14.09 30.46
C THR A 57 9.25 -14.36 29.09
N ASP A 58 9.54 -15.61 28.75
CA ASP A 58 10.08 -16.04 27.47
C ASP A 58 9.05 -15.78 26.33
N LEU A 59 7.77 -16.07 26.56
CA LEU A 59 6.69 -15.79 25.60
C LEU A 59 6.48 -14.30 25.35
N LYS A 60 6.59 -13.44 26.37
CA LYS A 60 6.46 -11.99 26.20
C LYS A 60 7.64 -11.42 25.41
N THR A 61 8.85 -11.83 25.74
CA THR A 61 10.07 -11.41 25.04
C THR A 61 10.05 -11.88 23.58
N THR A 62 9.68 -13.13 23.36
CA THR A 62 9.50 -13.69 22.02
C THR A 62 8.42 -12.97 21.24
N GLY A 63 7.29 -12.66 21.90
CA GLY A 63 6.20 -11.90 21.29
C GLY A 63 6.63 -10.49 20.85
N ALA A 64 7.41 -9.79 21.67
CA ALA A 64 7.98 -8.49 21.32
C ALA A 64 8.92 -8.61 20.10
N GLY A 65 9.79 -9.63 20.08
CA GLY A 65 10.69 -9.87 18.95
C GLY A 65 9.95 -10.20 17.64
N ILE A 66 8.88 -10.98 17.70
CA ILE A 66 8.03 -11.25 16.53
C ILE A 66 7.38 -9.97 16.03
N LYS A 67 6.78 -9.16 16.92
CA LYS A 67 6.16 -7.87 16.53
C LYS A 67 7.19 -6.92 15.89
N GLU A 68 8.39 -6.85 16.42
CA GLU A 68 9.49 -6.07 15.84
C GLU A 68 9.91 -6.59 14.46
N ALA A 69 10.06 -7.91 14.31
CA ALA A 69 10.35 -8.53 13.02
C ALA A 69 9.32 -8.15 11.96
N LEU A 70 8.05 -8.19 12.35
CA LEU A 70 6.95 -7.85 11.46
C LEU A 70 6.94 -6.36 11.11
N ALA A 71 7.22 -5.49 12.07
CA ALA A 71 7.34 -4.06 11.83
C ALA A 71 8.46 -3.76 10.83
N VAL A 72 9.65 -4.32 11.04
CA VAL A 72 10.80 -4.17 10.13
C VAL A 72 10.50 -4.76 8.74
N GLY A 73 9.93 -5.96 8.68
CA GLY A 73 9.63 -6.63 7.42
C GLY A 73 8.57 -5.91 6.59
N THR A 74 7.49 -5.46 7.24
CA THR A 74 6.42 -4.72 6.56
C THR A 74 6.86 -3.33 6.10
N GLU A 75 7.69 -2.64 6.88
CA GLU A 75 8.30 -1.37 6.49
C GLU A 75 9.16 -1.52 5.23
N ARG A 76 10.08 -2.50 5.24
CA ARG A 76 10.94 -2.76 4.08
C ARG A 76 10.12 -3.07 2.84
N ALA A 77 9.08 -3.89 2.97
CA ALA A 77 8.19 -4.21 1.86
C ALA A 77 7.48 -2.96 1.32
N VAL A 78 6.88 -2.15 2.20
CA VAL A 78 6.21 -0.90 1.81
C VAL A 78 7.18 0.08 1.16
N ASN A 79 8.35 0.30 1.75
CA ASN A 79 9.37 1.21 1.21
C ASN A 79 9.88 0.75 -0.16
N SER A 80 10.11 -0.54 -0.33
CA SER A 80 10.52 -1.12 -1.61
C SER A 80 9.47 -0.90 -2.70
N LEU A 81 8.19 -1.11 -2.38
CA LEU A 81 7.09 -1.02 -3.34
C LEU A 81 6.65 0.42 -3.63
N SER A 82 6.79 1.34 -2.68
CA SER A 82 6.42 2.76 -2.85
C SER A 82 7.43 3.56 -3.67
N GLY A 83 8.65 3.06 -3.81
CA GLY A 83 9.68 3.68 -4.65
C GLY A 83 9.35 3.63 -6.13
N VAL A 84 10.00 4.50 -6.92
CA VAL A 84 9.91 4.46 -8.39
C VAL A 84 10.42 3.12 -8.89
N ASN A 85 9.61 2.45 -9.71
CA ASN A 85 9.85 1.08 -10.19
C ASN A 85 9.73 -0.02 -9.11
N GLY A 86 9.15 0.26 -7.95
CA GLY A 86 8.90 -0.73 -6.91
C GLY A 86 7.99 -1.87 -7.39
N TYR A 87 6.95 -1.53 -8.15
CA TYR A 87 6.13 -2.51 -8.88
C TYR A 87 6.62 -2.71 -10.32
N PHE A 88 6.78 -1.63 -11.09
CA PHE A 88 7.08 -1.73 -12.51
C PHE A 88 8.41 -2.43 -12.81
N GLY A 89 9.45 -2.18 -12.02
CA GLY A 89 10.78 -2.76 -12.18
C GLY A 89 10.96 -4.15 -11.56
N ASN A 90 10.02 -4.58 -10.75
CA ASN A 90 10.08 -5.87 -10.05
C ASN A 90 9.20 -6.91 -10.74
N GLN A 91 9.82 -7.84 -11.46
CA GLN A 91 9.13 -8.86 -12.26
C GLN A 91 8.17 -9.75 -11.43
N ALA A 92 8.42 -9.93 -10.13
CA ALA A 92 7.58 -10.77 -9.27
C ALA A 92 6.23 -10.12 -8.93
N VAL A 93 6.16 -8.77 -8.93
CA VAL A 93 4.97 -8.02 -8.52
C VAL A 93 4.46 -7.04 -9.57
N LYS A 94 5.13 -6.97 -10.72
CA LYS A 94 4.73 -6.12 -11.85
C LYS A 94 3.31 -6.42 -12.29
N ILE A 95 2.47 -5.39 -12.30
CA ILE A 95 1.10 -5.49 -12.78
C ILE A 95 1.12 -5.50 -14.30
N LEU A 96 0.76 -6.62 -14.87
CA LEU A 96 0.73 -6.85 -16.31
C LEU A 96 -0.65 -6.49 -16.89
N MET A 97 -0.76 -6.58 -18.21
CA MET A 97 -2.04 -6.46 -18.91
C MET A 97 -3.02 -7.52 -18.42
N PRO A 98 -4.28 -7.15 -18.09
CA PRO A 98 -5.31 -8.13 -17.76
C PRO A 98 -5.54 -9.14 -18.88
N ASP A 99 -5.71 -10.42 -18.54
CA ASP A 99 -5.88 -11.49 -19.53
C ASP A 99 -7.09 -11.27 -20.44
N SER A 100 -8.17 -10.65 -19.90
CA SER A 100 -9.39 -10.33 -20.65
C SER A 100 -9.15 -9.39 -21.84
N ILE A 101 -8.13 -8.53 -21.77
CA ILE A 101 -7.80 -7.56 -22.82
C ILE A 101 -6.43 -7.79 -23.45
N LYS A 102 -5.70 -8.80 -23.01
CA LYS A 102 -4.35 -9.10 -23.51
C LYS A 102 -4.34 -9.31 -25.03
N ARG A 103 -5.34 -10.06 -25.57
CA ARG A 103 -5.45 -10.27 -27.04
C ARG A 103 -5.63 -8.96 -27.81
N VAL A 104 -6.44 -8.04 -27.27
CA VAL A 104 -6.64 -6.71 -27.87
C VAL A 104 -5.35 -5.90 -27.83
N ALA A 105 -4.64 -5.92 -26.72
CA ALA A 105 -3.35 -5.26 -26.55
C ALA A 105 -2.28 -5.83 -27.51
N ASP A 106 -2.23 -7.14 -27.70
CA ASP A 106 -1.30 -7.80 -28.63
C ASP A 106 -1.59 -7.39 -30.09
N ILE A 107 -2.86 -7.30 -30.48
CA ILE A 107 -3.24 -6.81 -31.82
C ILE A 107 -2.88 -5.34 -31.97
N ALA A 108 -3.21 -4.50 -30.97
CA ALA A 108 -2.89 -3.07 -30.98
C ALA A 108 -1.39 -2.83 -31.13
N SER A 109 -0.58 -3.60 -30.42
CA SER A 109 0.89 -3.54 -30.49
C SER A 109 1.39 -3.81 -31.92
N LYS A 110 0.83 -4.81 -32.59
CA LYS A 110 1.22 -5.19 -33.96
C LYS A 110 0.84 -4.13 -35.01
N VAL A 111 -0.16 -3.31 -34.76
CA VAL A 111 -0.59 -2.24 -35.67
C VAL A 111 -0.10 -0.85 -35.26
N GLY A 112 0.97 -0.79 -34.46
CA GLY A 112 1.68 0.45 -34.15
C GLY A 112 1.30 1.14 -32.83
N PHE A 113 0.45 0.55 -31.99
CA PHE A 113 0.01 1.11 -30.70
C PHE A 113 0.80 0.57 -29.50
N GLN A 114 2.02 0.04 -29.72
CA GLN A 114 2.86 -0.48 -28.63
C GLN A 114 3.09 0.54 -27.51
N LYS A 115 3.37 1.81 -27.86
CA LYS A 115 3.60 2.87 -26.88
C LYS A 115 2.41 3.09 -25.95
N GLN A 116 1.18 2.97 -26.45
CA GLN A 116 -0.03 3.12 -25.67
C GLN A 116 -0.25 1.93 -24.72
N VAL A 117 0.07 0.72 -25.18
CA VAL A 117 0.04 -0.50 -24.37
C VAL A 117 1.06 -0.39 -23.23
N ASP A 118 2.28 0.02 -23.53
CA ASP A 118 3.34 0.20 -22.53
C ASP A 118 2.98 1.30 -21.51
N ALA A 119 2.44 2.43 -21.98
CA ALA A 119 1.98 3.52 -21.11
C ALA A 119 0.85 3.06 -20.17
N PHE A 120 -0.06 2.23 -20.67
CA PHE A 120 -1.13 1.66 -19.85
C PHE A 120 -0.57 0.74 -18.75
N VAL A 121 0.32 -0.20 -19.10
CA VAL A 121 0.96 -1.07 -18.10
C VAL A 121 1.76 -0.24 -17.09
N LEU A 122 2.52 0.76 -17.55
CA LEU A 122 3.27 1.64 -16.66
C LEU A 122 2.34 2.37 -15.68
N SER A 123 1.21 2.87 -16.14
CA SER A 123 0.29 3.64 -15.31
C SER A 123 -0.34 2.82 -14.18
N MET A 124 -0.70 1.55 -14.42
CA MET A 124 -1.20 0.65 -13.39
C MET A 124 -0.16 0.46 -12.28
N ASN A 125 1.09 0.27 -12.66
CA ASN A 125 2.19 0.09 -11.71
C ASN A 125 2.49 1.37 -10.92
N ARG A 126 2.48 2.55 -11.56
CA ARG A 126 2.63 3.84 -10.87
C ARG A 126 1.49 4.11 -9.88
N ALA A 127 0.27 3.70 -10.22
CA ALA A 127 -0.84 3.80 -9.28
C ALA A 127 -0.61 2.90 -8.05
N ALA A 128 -0.14 1.66 -8.24
CA ALA A 128 0.20 0.74 -7.17
C ALA A 128 1.32 1.28 -6.27
N GLU A 129 2.39 1.81 -6.86
CA GLU A 129 3.49 2.46 -6.14
C GLU A 129 3.00 3.63 -5.28
N ALA A 130 2.10 4.45 -5.81
CA ALA A 130 1.51 5.58 -5.08
C ALA A 130 0.56 5.15 -3.94
N ALA A 131 -0.08 3.99 -4.04
CA ALA A 131 -0.97 3.46 -3.02
C ALA A 131 -0.25 2.69 -1.91
N ALA A 132 0.93 2.10 -2.20
CA ALA A 132 1.66 1.24 -1.28
C ALA A 132 1.92 1.87 0.12
N PRO A 133 2.23 3.18 0.27
CA PRO A 133 2.44 3.79 1.59
C PRO A 133 1.23 3.68 2.52
N LEU A 134 0.01 3.60 2.00
CA LEU A 134 -1.20 3.46 2.81
C LEU A 134 -1.19 2.19 3.67
N ALA A 135 -0.50 1.14 3.22
CA ALA A 135 -0.43 -0.12 3.93
C ALA A 135 0.30 -0.02 5.28
N ALA A 136 1.25 0.93 5.43
CA ALA A 136 2.06 1.08 6.63
C ALA A 136 1.20 1.21 7.90
N LYS A 137 0.15 2.05 7.86
CA LYS A 137 -0.76 2.24 8.99
C LYS A 137 -1.50 0.94 9.34
N TYR A 138 -2.00 0.23 8.34
CA TYR A 138 -2.75 -1.01 8.57
C TYR A 138 -1.88 -2.11 9.15
N PHE A 139 -0.64 -2.24 8.69
CA PHE A 139 0.32 -3.17 9.28
C PHE A 139 0.65 -2.79 10.73
N ALA A 140 0.93 -1.50 11.00
CA ALA A 140 1.21 -1.02 12.34
C ALA A 140 0.06 -1.31 13.32
N ASP A 141 -1.17 -1.03 12.92
CA ASP A 141 -2.37 -1.29 13.73
C ASP A 141 -2.52 -2.81 13.98
N ALA A 142 -2.39 -3.63 12.95
CA ALA A 142 -2.51 -5.08 13.06
C ALA A 142 -1.43 -5.69 13.97
N ILE A 143 -0.18 -5.22 13.88
CA ILE A 143 0.94 -5.66 14.72
C ILE A 143 0.69 -5.28 16.19
N ARG A 144 0.24 -4.05 16.45
CA ARG A 144 -0.09 -3.59 17.79
C ARG A 144 -1.16 -4.48 18.42
N ASP A 145 -2.21 -4.76 17.66
CA ASP A 145 -3.41 -5.46 18.14
C ASP A 145 -3.27 -7.00 18.16
N MET A 146 -2.09 -7.53 17.80
CA MET A 146 -1.80 -8.97 17.85
C MET A 146 -1.87 -9.50 19.28
N SER A 147 -2.62 -10.58 19.48
CA SER A 147 -2.64 -11.36 20.71
C SER A 147 -1.42 -12.27 20.88
N LEU A 148 -1.23 -12.81 22.08
CA LEU A 148 -0.18 -13.82 22.31
C LEU A 148 -0.47 -15.13 21.55
N GLU A 149 -1.71 -15.43 21.27
CA GLU A 149 -2.11 -16.60 20.46
C GLU A 149 -1.73 -16.40 19.00
N ASP A 150 -1.97 -15.21 18.43
CA ASP A 150 -1.52 -14.84 17.08
C ASP A 150 0.00 -15.00 16.96
N VAL A 151 0.74 -14.46 17.93
CA VAL A 151 2.20 -14.57 17.98
C VAL A 151 2.65 -16.04 17.99
N ARG A 152 2.00 -16.88 18.82
CA ARG A 152 2.32 -18.30 18.89
C ARG A 152 2.04 -19.02 17.56
N GLY A 153 0.90 -18.72 16.93
CA GLY A 153 0.55 -19.26 15.61
C GLY A 153 1.57 -18.88 14.53
N ILE A 154 2.04 -17.63 14.54
CA ILE A 154 3.07 -17.17 13.61
C ILE A 154 4.43 -17.82 13.87
N MET A 155 4.80 -18.00 15.14
CA MET A 155 6.07 -18.68 15.50
C MET A 155 6.14 -20.12 15.03
N THR A 156 5.07 -20.86 15.24
CA THR A 156 5.00 -22.29 14.92
C THR A 156 4.63 -22.57 13.47
N GLY A 157 4.23 -21.53 12.74
CA GLY A 157 3.84 -21.61 11.34
C GLY A 157 5.01 -21.64 10.36
N GLY A 158 4.69 -21.73 9.07
CA GLY A 158 5.65 -21.74 7.97
C GLY A 158 6.35 -20.41 7.74
N ASN A 159 7.12 -20.36 6.66
CA ASN A 159 7.94 -19.18 6.31
C ASN A 159 7.14 -17.90 5.96
N THR A 160 5.82 -18.03 5.77
CA THR A 160 4.88 -16.95 5.41
C THR A 160 3.71 -16.83 6.38
N ALA A 161 3.80 -17.44 7.57
CA ALA A 161 2.70 -17.51 8.54
C ALA A 161 2.19 -16.13 8.98
N ALA A 162 3.08 -15.15 9.13
CA ALA A 162 2.69 -13.79 9.45
C ALA A 162 2.05 -13.08 8.26
N THR A 163 2.54 -13.32 7.06
CA THR A 163 1.96 -12.79 5.82
C THR A 163 0.54 -13.31 5.62
N ASP A 164 0.32 -14.61 5.84
CA ASP A 164 -1.00 -15.24 5.76
C ASP A 164 -1.95 -14.65 6.83
N PHE A 165 -1.45 -14.47 8.06
CA PHE A 165 -2.21 -13.82 9.13
C PHE A 165 -2.64 -12.40 8.72
N PHE A 166 -1.73 -11.57 8.22
CA PHE A 166 -2.05 -10.21 7.79
C PHE A 166 -3.00 -10.20 6.59
N SER A 167 -2.78 -11.06 5.61
CA SER A 167 -3.67 -11.16 4.45
C SER A 167 -5.10 -11.47 4.89
N ASN A 168 -5.27 -12.44 5.76
CA ASN A 168 -6.59 -12.82 6.26
C ASN A 168 -7.26 -11.71 7.08
N LYS A 169 -6.47 -10.99 7.90
CA LYS A 169 -7.01 -10.00 8.85
C LYS A 169 -7.31 -8.64 8.21
N MET A 170 -6.53 -8.21 7.23
CA MET A 170 -6.59 -6.82 6.77
C MET A 170 -6.75 -6.62 5.26
N ARG A 171 -6.70 -7.66 4.41
CA ARG A 171 -6.79 -7.50 2.95
C ARG A 171 -8.05 -6.74 2.54
N GLY A 172 -9.19 -7.00 3.16
CA GLY A 172 -10.45 -6.30 2.88
C GLY A 172 -10.39 -4.81 3.22
N ASN A 173 -9.80 -4.47 4.35
CA ASN A 173 -9.62 -3.07 4.77
C ASN A 173 -8.66 -2.33 3.84
N LEU A 174 -7.54 -2.99 3.48
CA LEU A 174 -6.59 -2.46 2.50
C LEU A 174 -7.23 -2.28 1.12
N TYR A 175 -8.05 -3.22 0.67
CA TYR A 175 -8.79 -3.09 -0.58
C TYR A 175 -9.65 -1.83 -0.59
N THR A 176 -10.42 -1.61 0.47
CA THR A 176 -11.29 -0.43 0.62
C THR A 176 -10.49 0.88 0.63
N ALA A 177 -9.30 0.88 1.25
CA ALA A 177 -8.43 2.06 1.29
C ALA A 177 -7.69 2.31 -0.03
N PHE A 178 -7.25 1.25 -0.71
CA PHE A 178 -6.46 1.34 -1.94
C PHE A 178 -7.31 1.74 -3.14
N LYS A 179 -8.51 1.14 -3.30
CA LYS A 179 -9.36 1.31 -4.48
C LYS A 179 -9.59 2.76 -4.89
N PRO A 180 -9.97 3.71 -3.99
CA PRO A 180 -10.17 5.10 -4.39
C PRO A 180 -8.89 5.81 -4.81
N VAL A 181 -7.75 5.49 -4.18
CA VAL A 181 -6.44 6.07 -4.53
C VAL A 181 -5.99 5.56 -5.89
N LEU A 182 -6.13 4.26 -6.13
CA LEU A 182 -5.79 3.63 -7.40
C LEU A 182 -6.66 4.14 -8.52
N ALA A 183 -7.98 4.22 -8.35
CA ALA A 183 -8.92 4.76 -9.33
C ALA A 183 -8.55 6.21 -9.73
N LYS A 184 -8.23 7.05 -8.74
CA LYS A 184 -7.77 8.42 -8.98
C LYS A 184 -6.47 8.43 -9.78
N LYS A 185 -5.46 7.66 -9.37
CA LYS A 185 -4.14 7.63 -10.01
C LYS A 185 -4.17 7.04 -11.42
N VAL A 186 -4.90 5.96 -11.63
CA VAL A 186 -5.14 5.38 -12.94
C VAL A 186 -5.84 6.38 -13.87
N GLY A 187 -6.79 7.18 -13.33
CA GLY A 187 -7.44 8.25 -14.06
C GLY A 187 -6.50 9.42 -14.42
N GLU A 188 -5.68 9.87 -13.47
CA GLU A 188 -4.73 11.00 -13.64
C GLU A 188 -3.66 10.72 -14.71
N VAL A 189 -3.11 9.52 -14.74
CA VAL A 189 -2.05 9.13 -15.68
C VAL A 189 -2.57 8.87 -17.10
N GLY A 190 -3.88 9.04 -17.32
CA GLY A 190 -4.50 8.85 -18.63
C GLY A 190 -4.64 7.39 -19.06
N ALA A 191 -4.39 6.44 -18.15
CA ALA A 191 -4.54 5.01 -18.40
C ALA A 191 -5.98 4.65 -18.76
N THR A 192 -6.96 5.23 -18.07
CA THR A 192 -8.37 5.05 -18.38
C THR A 192 -8.70 5.55 -19.80
N ARG A 193 -8.07 6.64 -20.24
CA ARG A 193 -8.21 7.15 -21.61
C ARG A 193 -7.55 6.21 -22.60
N ALA A 194 -6.29 5.83 -22.34
CA ALA A 194 -5.56 4.90 -23.19
C ALA A 194 -6.27 3.53 -23.30
N TYR A 195 -6.84 3.05 -22.19
CA TYR A 195 -7.67 1.86 -22.16
C TYR A 195 -8.94 2.02 -23.00
N LYS A 196 -9.69 3.13 -22.83
CA LYS A 196 -10.90 3.42 -23.62
C LYS A 196 -10.59 3.57 -25.11
N ASP A 197 -9.51 4.26 -25.44
CA ASP A 197 -9.07 4.42 -26.83
C ASP A 197 -8.64 3.07 -27.43
N LEU A 198 -8.01 2.23 -26.64
CA LEU A 198 -7.61 0.88 -27.06
C LEU A 198 -8.84 0.00 -27.29
N ILE A 199 -9.77 -0.05 -26.34
CA ILE A 199 -10.97 -0.90 -26.42
C ILE A 199 -11.95 -0.33 -27.43
N GLY A 200 -12.22 0.99 -27.45
CA GLY A 200 -13.20 1.62 -28.35
C GLY A 200 -12.84 1.44 -29.84
N ARG A 201 -11.57 1.35 -30.19
CA ARG A 201 -11.14 1.04 -31.57
C ARG A 201 -11.38 -0.41 -31.95
N TYR A 202 -11.48 -1.31 -30.97
CA TYR A 202 -11.63 -2.75 -31.17
C TYR A 202 -12.99 -3.30 -30.70
N GLU A 203 -13.94 -2.44 -30.33
CA GLU A 203 -15.30 -2.85 -29.94
C GLU A 203 -16.04 -3.67 -31.02
N ASN A 204 -15.63 -3.50 -32.28
CA ASN A 204 -16.21 -4.20 -33.44
C ASN A 204 -15.41 -5.44 -33.87
N VAL A 205 -14.35 -5.85 -33.12
CA VAL A 205 -13.62 -7.06 -33.46
C VAL A 205 -14.43 -8.29 -33.02
N PRO A 206 -14.78 -9.19 -33.96
CA PRO A 206 -15.48 -10.44 -33.62
C PRO A 206 -14.64 -11.25 -32.62
N PHE A 207 -15.32 -11.90 -31.65
CA PHE A 207 -14.71 -12.76 -30.64
C PHE A 207 -13.98 -12.05 -29.45
N VAL A 208 -14.06 -10.72 -29.34
CA VAL A 208 -13.66 -10.03 -28.11
C VAL A 208 -14.83 -10.08 -27.13
N ASN A 209 -14.65 -10.82 -26.05
CA ASN A 209 -15.68 -10.96 -25.02
C ASN A 209 -15.87 -9.57 -24.34
N LYS A 210 -17.08 -9.00 -24.47
CA LYS A 210 -17.43 -7.66 -23.94
C LYS A 210 -17.59 -7.66 -22.40
N GLN A 211 -16.88 -8.51 -21.69
CA GLN A 211 -16.87 -8.44 -20.24
C GLN A 211 -16.24 -7.12 -19.83
N SER A 212 -17.03 -6.22 -19.28
CA SER A 212 -16.54 -4.94 -18.74
C SER A 212 -15.53 -5.26 -17.64
N LEU A 213 -14.25 -5.08 -17.94
CA LEU A 213 -13.21 -5.20 -16.93
C LEU A 213 -13.34 -4.02 -15.97
N ASP A 214 -13.62 -4.30 -14.69
CA ASP A 214 -13.40 -3.32 -13.63
C ASP A 214 -11.88 -3.17 -13.43
N LEU A 215 -11.31 -2.18 -14.13
CA LEU A 215 -9.89 -1.91 -14.10
C LEU A 215 -9.42 -1.52 -12.68
N ASP A 216 -10.24 -0.77 -11.95
CA ASP A 216 -9.91 -0.32 -10.60
C ASP A 216 -9.87 -1.53 -9.66
N ASP A 217 -10.79 -2.47 -9.81
CA ASP A 217 -10.78 -3.74 -9.07
C ASP A 217 -9.56 -4.58 -9.41
N TYR A 218 -9.26 -4.73 -10.70
CA TYR A 218 -8.10 -5.49 -11.16
C TYR A 218 -6.79 -4.93 -10.58
N VAL A 219 -6.56 -3.62 -10.74
CA VAL A 219 -5.33 -2.97 -10.27
C VAL A 219 -5.24 -3.02 -8.74
N THR A 220 -6.38 -2.86 -8.04
CA THR A 220 -6.42 -2.96 -6.58
C THR A 220 -6.01 -4.35 -6.10
N ASN A 221 -6.61 -5.39 -6.66
CA ASN A 221 -6.27 -6.76 -6.28
C ASN A 221 -4.82 -7.10 -6.60
N LYS A 222 -4.32 -6.74 -7.78
CA LYS A 222 -2.93 -6.97 -8.16
C LYS A 222 -1.93 -6.20 -7.30
N SER A 223 -2.28 -4.97 -6.90
CA SER A 223 -1.46 -4.20 -5.96
C SER A 223 -1.36 -4.89 -4.60
N LEU A 224 -2.46 -5.41 -4.08
CA LEU A 224 -2.47 -6.15 -2.81
C LEU A 224 -1.74 -7.50 -2.94
N ASP A 225 -1.89 -8.21 -4.05
CA ASP A 225 -1.13 -9.45 -4.31
C ASP A 225 0.37 -9.17 -4.25
N GLY A 226 0.84 -8.11 -4.93
CA GLY A 226 2.24 -7.70 -4.90
C GLY A 226 2.71 -7.25 -3.52
N LEU A 227 1.87 -6.56 -2.77
CA LEU A 227 2.17 -6.13 -1.40
C LEU A 227 2.41 -7.34 -0.48
N PHE A 228 1.46 -8.27 -0.44
CA PHE A 228 1.59 -9.46 0.42
C PHE A 228 2.69 -10.41 -0.06
N HIS A 229 2.93 -10.52 -1.36
CA HIS A 229 4.08 -11.25 -1.88
C HIS A 229 5.39 -10.67 -1.33
N THR A 230 5.57 -9.35 -1.39
CA THR A 230 6.80 -8.69 -0.92
C THR A 230 6.97 -8.79 0.59
N VAL A 231 5.88 -8.67 1.36
CA VAL A 231 5.90 -8.93 2.82
C VAL A 231 6.33 -10.36 3.11
N GLY A 232 5.83 -11.34 2.37
CA GLY A 232 6.21 -12.74 2.51
C GLY A 232 7.69 -13.00 2.21
N GLU A 233 8.24 -12.34 1.21
CA GLU A 233 9.68 -12.43 0.91
C GLU A 233 10.53 -11.80 2.03
N GLU A 234 10.12 -10.67 2.62
CA GLU A 234 10.81 -10.09 3.76
C GLU A 234 10.70 -10.97 5.02
N GLU A 235 9.52 -11.54 5.29
CA GLU A 235 9.34 -12.51 6.38
C GLU A 235 10.26 -13.72 6.22
N LYS A 236 10.28 -14.32 5.03
CA LYS A 236 11.15 -15.45 4.71
C LYS A 236 12.63 -15.10 4.90
N LYS A 237 13.07 -13.92 4.44
CA LYS A 237 14.45 -13.47 4.65
C LYS A 237 14.81 -13.38 6.13
N ILE A 238 13.95 -12.82 6.99
CA ILE A 238 14.18 -12.71 8.44
C ILE A 238 14.26 -14.10 9.06
N ARG A 239 13.40 -15.04 8.66
CA ARG A 239 13.38 -16.41 9.18
C ARG A 239 14.61 -17.22 8.78
N THR A 240 15.07 -17.09 7.54
CA THR A 240 16.07 -17.98 6.93
C THR A 240 17.48 -17.37 6.85
N ASN A 241 17.61 -16.03 6.85
CA ASN A 241 18.89 -15.36 6.68
C ASN A 241 19.30 -14.56 7.94
N PRO A 242 20.33 -15.01 8.67
CA PRO A 242 20.82 -14.29 9.85
C PRO A 242 21.23 -12.83 9.59
N ALA A 243 21.73 -12.52 8.40
CA ALA A 243 22.12 -11.15 8.05
C ALA A 243 20.92 -10.18 7.91
N ALA A 244 19.71 -10.71 7.71
CA ALA A 244 18.50 -9.89 7.67
C ALA A 244 17.98 -9.51 9.07
N ARG A 245 18.51 -10.13 10.13
CA ARG A 245 18.15 -9.91 11.53
C ARG A 245 18.94 -8.74 12.10
N THR A 246 18.47 -7.53 11.81
CA THR A 246 19.23 -6.28 12.09
C THR A 246 19.17 -5.84 13.54
N THR A 247 18.28 -6.38 14.37
CA THR A 247 18.13 -6.03 15.78
C THR A 247 18.49 -7.20 16.70
N GLU A 248 18.83 -6.90 17.96
CA GLU A 248 19.17 -7.93 18.95
C GLU A 248 17.96 -8.82 19.28
N LEU A 249 16.74 -8.27 19.27
CA LEU A 249 15.52 -9.06 19.45
C LEU A 249 15.32 -10.07 18.31
N LEU A 250 15.54 -9.65 17.06
CA LEU A 250 15.48 -10.54 15.90
C LEU A 250 16.49 -11.68 15.98
N LYS A 251 17.72 -11.37 16.42
CA LYS A 251 18.75 -12.39 16.63
C LYS A 251 18.36 -13.36 17.73
N THR A 252 17.77 -12.86 18.83
CA THR A 252 17.35 -13.68 19.97
C THR A 252 16.21 -14.63 19.61
N VAL A 253 15.23 -14.15 18.85
CA VAL A 253 14.01 -14.93 18.49
C VAL A 253 14.26 -15.92 17.37
N PHE A 254 15.00 -15.53 16.34
CA PHE A 254 15.24 -16.34 15.14
C PHE A 254 16.65 -16.93 15.04
N GLY A 255 17.50 -16.68 16.02
CA GLY A 255 18.90 -17.12 16.04
C GLY A 255 19.14 -18.53 16.64
N LYS A 256 18.06 -19.19 17.06
CA LYS A 256 18.12 -20.57 17.62
C LYS A 256 18.10 -21.60 16.53
#